data_b3298fed681afb197e490b38aa95b04c
#
_entry.id   b3298fed681afb197e490b38aa95b04c
#
_cell.length_a   1.000
_cell.length_b   1.000
_cell.length_c   1.000
_cell.angle_alpha   90.00
_cell.angle_beta   90.00
_cell.angle_gamma   90.00
#
_symmetry.space_group_name_H-M   'P 1'
#
loop_
_entity.id
_entity.type
_entity.pdbx_description
1 polymer ?
#
loop_
_entity_poly.entity_id
_entity_poly.type
_entity_poly.pdbx_seq_one_letter_code
_entity_poly.pdbx_strand_id
1 'polypeptide(L)'
;ALSSAASDVYKRQHYLSALLKKLFVEDEAFVKAFEGHSAAKTVHHGFIGGLMEHTLGVTRLCDYMSKAYPVINRDLLITASLLHDIGKTKELSAFPLNDYTDEGQLLGHIYMGAQMINDLARQIPEFPEVLKNELIHCILSHHGELEYGSPKKPALVEAVALNLADNTDARMETITEIFAANKSKKEWLGYNKLFESNLRRTDEV
;
A
#
# COMPACT_ATOMS: atom_id res chain seq x y z
N ALA A 1 16.72 -25.26 -19.06
CA ALA A 1 16.83 -24.05 -18.22
C ALA A 1 15.68 -23.03 -18.46
N LEU A 2 15.38 -22.70 -19.74
CA LEU A 2 14.28 -21.82 -20.12
C LEU A 2 12.90 -22.37 -19.75
N SER A 3 12.68 -23.68 -19.92
CA SER A 3 11.44 -24.38 -19.54
C SER A 3 11.23 -24.38 -18.03
N SER A 4 12.29 -24.57 -17.24
CA SER A 4 12.26 -24.54 -15.79
C SER A 4 11.94 -23.11 -15.30
N ALA A 5 12.62 -22.10 -15.83
CA ALA A 5 12.38 -20.70 -15.46
C ALA A 5 10.94 -20.25 -15.80
N ALA A 6 10.42 -20.60 -16.98
CA ALA A 6 9.04 -20.31 -17.36
C ALA A 6 8.02 -21.01 -16.44
N SER A 7 8.30 -22.27 -16.05
CA SER A 7 7.47 -23.01 -15.09
C SER A 7 7.44 -22.34 -13.70
N ASP A 8 8.59 -21.84 -13.23
CA ASP A 8 8.68 -21.20 -11.91
C ASP A 8 7.98 -19.84 -11.88
N VAL A 9 8.07 -19.06 -12.95
CA VAL A 9 7.29 -17.80 -13.10
C VAL A 9 5.80 -18.08 -13.09
N TYR A 10 5.34 -19.07 -13.89
CA TYR A 10 3.92 -19.45 -13.93
C TYR A 10 3.38 -19.91 -12.56
N LYS A 11 4.18 -20.69 -11.83
CA LYS A 11 3.82 -21.15 -10.48
C LYS A 11 3.68 -19.98 -9.50
N ARG A 12 4.62 -19.00 -9.50
CA ARG A 12 4.55 -17.81 -8.65
C ARG A 12 3.27 -17.02 -8.92
N GLN A 13 2.95 -16.75 -10.20
CA GLN A 13 1.73 -16.06 -10.60
C GLN A 13 0.47 -16.75 -10.09
N HIS A 14 0.44 -18.10 -10.17
CA HIS A 14 -0.68 -18.89 -9.68
C HIS A 14 -0.95 -18.67 -8.18
N TYR A 15 0.08 -18.72 -7.34
CA TYR A 15 -0.07 -18.54 -5.89
C TYR A 15 -0.46 -17.11 -5.51
N LEU A 16 0.16 -16.11 -6.12
CA LEU A 16 -0.18 -14.70 -5.87
C LEU A 16 -1.61 -14.39 -6.32
N SER A 17 -2.01 -14.88 -7.49
CA SER A 17 -3.37 -14.74 -7.99
C SER A 17 -4.40 -15.43 -7.09
N ALA A 18 -4.10 -16.64 -6.59
CA ALA A 18 -4.98 -17.37 -5.67
C ALA A 18 -5.15 -16.61 -4.35
N LEU A 19 -4.09 -15.99 -3.83
CA LEU A 19 -4.15 -15.18 -2.61
C LEU A 19 -5.02 -13.94 -2.79
N LEU A 20 -4.83 -13.20 -3.88
CA LEU A 20 -5.65 -12.02 -4.20
C LEU A 20 -7.11 -12.41 -4.42
N LYS A 21 -7.38 -13.53 -5.10
CA LYS A 21 -8.73 -14.03 -5.32
C LYS A 21 -9.44 -14.34 -4.01
N LYS A 22 -8.77 -15.03 -3.08
CA LYS A 22 -9.32 -15.32 -1.76
C LYS A 22 -9.75 -14.06 -1.01
N LEU A 23 -8.95 -13.00 -1.07
CA LEU A 23 -9.19 -11.78 -0.31
C LEU A 23 -10.18 -10.84 -1.01
N PHE A 24 -9.97 -10.56 -2.31
CA PHE A 24 -10.72 -9.53 -3.04
C PHE A 24 -11.87 -10.05 -3.88
N VAL A 25 -12.09 -11.37 -3.95
CA VAL A 25 -13.19 -11.96 -4.74
C VAL A 25 -14.05 -12.89 -3.89
N GLU A 26 -13.46 -13.69 -3.01
CA GLU A 26 -14.19 -14.71 -2.23
C GLU A 26 -14.61 -14.20 -0.84
N ASP A 27 -13.93 -13.20 -0.27
CA ASP A 27 -14.27 -12.60 1.02
C ASP A 27 -15.08 -11.30 0.83
N GLU A 28 -16.38 -11.43 0.62
CA GLU A 28 -17.30 -10.28 0.42
C GLU A 28 -17.29 -9.32 1.63
N ALA A 29 -17.09 -9.83 2.83
CA ALA A 29 -17.05 -9.00 4.04
C ALA A 29 -15.80 -8.11 4.05
N PHE A 30 -14.65 -8.68 3.69
CA PHE A 30 -13.42 -7.93 3.54
C PHE A 30 -13.53 -6.88 2.43
N VAL A 31 -14.02 -7.26 1.25
CA VAL A 31 -14.17 -6.33 0.11
C VAL A 31 -15.01 -5.12 0.51
N LYS A 32 -16.18 -5.35 1.12
CA LYS A 32 -17.05 -4.28 1.59
C LYS A 32 -16.38 -3.38 2.64
N ALA A 33 -15.62 -3.96 3.56
CA ALA A 33 -14.87 -3.19 4.55
C ALA A 33 -13.78 -2.35 3.88
N PHE A 34 -13.01 -2.94 2.97
CA PHE A 34 -11.92 -2.29 2.24
C PHE A 34 -12.42 -1.13 1.36
N GLU A 35 -13.51 -1.32 0.62
CA GLU A 35 -14.12 -0.28 -0.23
C GLU A 35 -14.64 0.92 0.56
N GLY A 36 -15.13 0.69 1.77
CA GLY A 36 -15.67 1.75 2.64
C GLY A 36 -14.66 2.38 3.58
N HIS A 37 -13.40 1.92 3.60
CA HIS A 37 -12.40 2.33 4.59
C HIS A 37 -11.61 3.57 4.19
N SER A 38 -11.12 4.31 5.20
CA SER A 38 -10.13 5.37 5.02
C SER A 38 -8.71 4.81 5.00
N ALA A 39 -7.79 5.53 4.36
CA ALA A 39 -6.37 5.23 4.46
C ALA A 39 -5.70 5.83 5.70
N ALA A 40 -6.35 6.82 6.36
CA ALA A 40 -5.83 7.48 7.54
C ALA A 40 -6.95 8.05 8.40
N LYS A 41 -6.66 8.34 9.69
CA LYS A 41 -7.62 8.96 10.60
C LYS A 41 -7.96 10.42 10.23
N THR A 42 -6.96 11.23 9.88
CA THR A 42 -7.11 12.69 9.74
C THR A 42 -6.30 13.35 8.63
N VAL A 43 -5.46 12.60 7.92
CA VAL A 43 -4.61 13.11 6.84
C VAL A 43 -5.01 12.48 5.51
N HIS A 44 -4.27 12.74 4.44
CA HIS A 44 -4.55 12.28 3.08
C HIS A 44 -5.34 10.95 3.03
N HIS A 45 -6.33 10.89 2.15
CA HIS A 45 -7.26 9.76 2.02
C HIS A 45 -8.08 9.42 3.30
N GLY A 46 -8.30 10.39 4.20
CA GLY A 46 -9.09 10.25 5.43
C GLY A 46 -10.61 10.27 5.22
N PHE A 47 -11.12 9.76 4.09
CA PHE A 47 -12.52 9.74 3.70
C PHE A 47 -12.98 8.33 3.31
N ILE A 48 -14.30 8.14 3.15
CA ILE A 48 -14.89 6.85 2.72
C ILE A 48 -14.36 6.49 1.34
N GLY A 49 -13.73 5.31 1.23
CA GLY A 49 -13.08 4.85 -0.01
C GLY A 49 -11.63 5.31 -0.18
N GLY A 50 -11.09 6.10 0.75
CA GLY A 50 -9.71 6.60 0.69
C GLY A 50 -8.67 5.49 0.65
N LEU A 51 -8.89 4.38 1.36
CA LEU A 51 -8.00 3.22 1.33
C LEU A 51 -7.91 2.60 -0.06
N MET A 52 -9.05 2.45 -0.74
CA MET A 52 -9.10 1.91 -2.10
C MET A 52 -8.44 2.87 -3.11
N GLU A 53 -8.69 4.19 -2.98
CA GLU A 53 -8.11 5.20 -3.86
C GLU A 53 -6.59 5.25 -3.73
N HIS A 54 -6.07 5.30 -2.50
CA HIS A 54 -4.65 5.21 -2.19
C HIS A 54 -4.02 3.93 -2.76
N THR A 55 -4.60 2.78 -2.45
CA THR A 55 -4.11 1.49 -2.97
C THR A 55 -4.04 1.46 -4.48
N LEU A 56 -5.02 2.05 -5.17
CA LEU A 56 -5.03 2.14 -6.63
C LEU A 56 -3.94 3.09 -7.15
N GLY A 57 -3.71 4.24 -6.50
CA GLY A 57 -2.64 5.19 -6.81
C GLY A 57 -1.27 4.54 -6.70
N VAL A 58 -0.99 3.90 -5.56
CA VAL A 58 0.25 3.15 -5.32
C VAL A 58 0.45 2.03 -6.35
N THR A 59 -0.61 1.26 -6.66
CA THR A 59 -0.53 0.16 -7.64
C THR A 59 -0.20 0.67 -9.05
N ARG A 60 -0.76 1.81 -9.48
CA ARG A 60 -0.42 2.45 -10.77
C ARG A 60 1.03 2.88 -10.85
N LEU A 61 1.58 3.47 -9.78
CA LEU A 61 2.99 3.82 -9.68
C LEU A 61 3.88 2.58 -9.74
N CYS A 62 3.53 1.53 -9.00
CA CYS A 62 4.24 0.25 -9.03
C CYS A 62 4.22 -0.41 -10.43
N ASP A 63 3.09 -0.37 -11.13
CA ASP A 63 2.99 -0.87 -12.51
C ASP A 63 3.90 -0.10 -13.46
N TYR A 64 3.95 1.24 -13.36
CA TYR A 64 4.88 2.06 -14.13
C TYR A 64 6.34 1.70 -13.81
N MET A 65 6.71 1.61 -12.53
CA MET A 65 8.08 1.27 -12.11
C MET A 65 8.50 -0.11 -12.62
N SER A 66 7.62 -1.11 -12.57
CA SER A 66 7.93 -2.46 -13.06
C SER A 66 8.19 -2.52 -14.56
N LYS A 67 7.56 -1.63 -15.33
CA LYS A 67 7.81 -1.48 -16.78
C LYS A 67 9.08 -0.71 -17.08
N ALA A 68 9.42 0.27 -16.25
CA ALA A 68 10.61 1.10 -16.41
C ALA A 68 11.89 0.39 -15.95
N TYR A 69 11.79 -0.51 -14.96
CA TYR A 69 12.92 -1.20 -14.34
C TYR A 69 12.76 -2.73 -14.43
N PRO A 70 13.31 -3.40 -15.47
CA PRO A 70 13.14 -4.84 -15.68
C PRO A 70 13.69 -5.76 -14.57
N VAL A 71 14.48 -5.23 -13.63
CA VAL A 71 14.97 -5.96 -12.46
C VAL A 71 13.85 -6.28 -11.45
N ILE A 72 12.71 -5.57 -11.54
CA ILE A 72 11.57 -5.71 -10.64
C ILE A 72 10.72 -6.92 -11.06
N ASN A 73 10.42 -7.80 -10.12
CA ASN A 73 9.38 -8.81 -10.30
C ASN A 73 8.01 -8.12 -10.21
N ARG A 74 7.40 -7.87 -11.38
CA ARG A 74 6.13 -7.16 -11.48
C ARG A 74 5.01 -7.82 -10.67
N ASP A 75 4.90 -9.15 -10.74
CA ASP A 75 3.79 -9.86 -10.09
C ASP A 75 3.87 -9.76 -8.56
N LEU A 76 5.08 -9.86 -8.00
CA LEU A 76 5.30 -9.64 -6.57
C LEU A 76 5.00 -8.21 -6.17
N LEU A 77 5.49 -7.21 -6.94
CA LEU A 77 5.30 -5.80 -6.63
C LEU A 77 3.82 -5.40 -6.69
N ILE A 78 3.10 -5.80 -7.74
CA ILE A 78 1.65 -5.50 -7.86
C ILE A 78 0.86 -6.18 -6.76
N THR A 79 1.17 -7.43 -6.44
CA THR A 79 0.51 -8.11 -5.31
C THR A 79 0.80 -7.40 -3.99
N ALA A 80 2.04 -7.02 -3.73
CA ALA A 80 2.42 -6.29 -2.54
C ALA A 80 1.72 -4.92 -2.45
N SER A 81 1.61 -4.19 -3.57
CA SER A 81 0.93 -2.88 -3.60
C SER A 81 -0.57 -2.98 -3.30
N LEU A 82 -1.24 -4.04 -3.74
CA LEU A 82 -2.64 -4.30 -3.41
C LEU A 82 -2.85 -4.68 -1.95
N LEU A 83 -1.84 -5.22 -1.30
CA LEU A 83 -1.91 -5.78 0.06
C LEU A 83 -1.23 -4.92 1.13
N HIS A 84 -0.47 -3.86 0.77
CA HIS A 84 0.39 -3.17 1.72
C HIS A 84 -0.38 -2.61 2.92
N ASP A 85 -1.57 -2.12 2.70
CA ASP A 85 -2.39 -1.42 3.68
C ASP A 85 -3.66 -2.17 4.11
N ILE A 86 -3.82 -3.44 3.76
CA ILE A 86 -5.03 -4.21 4.13
C ILE A 86 -5.26 -4.27 5.64
N GLY A 87 -4.20 -4.17 6.44
CA GLY A 87 -4.29 -4.14 7.90
C GLY A 87 -5.04 -2.93 8.44
N LYS A 88 -5.16 -1.83 7.70
CA LYS A 88 -5.93 -0.65 8.07
C LYS A 88 -7.41 -0.95 8.27
N THR A 89 -7.96 -1.96 7.60
CA THR A 89 -9.33 -2.44 7.80
C THR A 89 -9.60 -2.97 9.21
N LYS A 90 -8.55 -3.26 9.98
CA LYS A 90 -8.62 -3.68 11.39
C LYS A 90 -8.04 -2.63 12.33
N GLU A 91 -7.05 -1.85 11.86
CA GLU A 91 -6.41 -0.80 12.65
C GLU A 91 -7.38 0.33 13.00
N LEU A 92 -8.20 0.73 12.03
CA LEU A 92 -9.19 1.78 12.21
C LEU A 92 -10.60 1.19 12.25
N SER A 93 -11.48 1.80 13.02
CA SER A 93 -12.90 1.48 13.01
C SER A 93 -13.59 2.05 11.76
N ALA A 94 -14.70 1.43 11.36
CA ALA A 94 -15.48 1.91 10.23
C ALA A 94 -16.07 3.31 10.49
N PHE A 95 -16.38 4.03 9.39
CA PHE A 95 -17.13 5.27 9.49
C PHE A 95 -18.48 5.06 10.19
N PRO A 96 -18.99 6.06 10.96
CA PRO A 96 -18.50 7.44 11.04
C PRO A 96 -17.40 7.71 12.09
N LEU A 97 -17.00 6.75 12.90
CA LEU A 97 -16.02 6.96 13.96
C LEU A 97 -14.62 7.19 13.39
N ASN A 98 -14.17 6.34 12.48
CA ASN A 98 -12.85 6.40 11.86
C ASN A 98 -11.72 6.64 12.89
N ASP A 99 -11.72 5.88 13.98
CA ASP A 99 -10.75 5.99 15.06
C ASP A 99 -9.98 4.67 15.23
N TYR A 100 -8.83 4.71 15.87
CA TYR A 100 -8.05 3.51 16.16
C TYR A 100 -8.85 2.54 17.01
N THR A 101 -8.80 1.26 16.64
CA THR A 101 -9.27 0.16 17.50
C THR A 101 -8.23 -0.12 18.59
N ASP A 102 -8.60 -0.85 19.64
CA ASP A 102 -7.64 -1.26 20.68
C ASP A 102 -6.51 -2.11 20.07
N GLU A 103 -6.86 -3.04 19.18
CA GLU A 103 -5.87 -3.85 18.46
C GLU A 103 -5.00 -3.00 17.54
N GLY A 104 -5.60 -2.01 16.87
CA GLY A 104 -4.88 -1.06 16.02
C GLY A 104 -3.83 -0.26 16.78
N GLN A 105 -4.16 0.22 17.98
CA GLN A 105 -3.24 0.92 18.86
C GLN A 105 -2.09 0.03 19.36
N LEU A 106 -2.37 -1.24 19.61
CA LEU A 106 -1.37 -2.18 20.17
C LEU A 106 -0.47 -2.77 19.10
N LEU A 107 -0.98 -3.07 17.91
CA LEU A 107 -0.30 -3.88 16.90
C LEU A 107 0.08 -3.09 15.63
N GLY A 108 -0.78 -2.16 15.22
CA GLY A 108 -0.61 -1.39 13.98
C GLY A 108 -0.88 -2.19 12.69
N HIS A 109 -1.28 -1.49 11.62
CA HIS A 109 -1.70 -2.11 10.35
C HIS A 109 -0.60 -2.92 9.67
N ILE A 110 0.68 -2.53 9.82
CA ILE A 110 1.81 -3.25 9.20
C ILE A 110 1.86 -4.70 9.68
N TYR A 111 1.82 -4.89 11.00
CA TYR A 111 1.80 -6.24 11.59
C TYR A 111 0.51 -6.98 11.26
N MET A 112 -0.63 -6.33 11.40
CA MET A 112 -1.94 -6.93 11.11
C MET A 112 -2.05 -7.37 9.65
N GLY A 113 -1.58 -6.55 8.71
CA GLY A 113 -1.53 -6.89 7.28
C GLY A 113 -0.62 -8.09 6.99
N ALA A 114 0.58 -8.11 7.59
CA ALA A 114 1.50 -9.24 7.48
C ALA A 114 0.89 -10.55 8.03
N GLN A 115 0.18 -10.48 9.16
CA GLN A 115 -0.54 -11.62 9.72
C GLN A 115 -1.66 -12.10 8.81
N MET A 116 -2.47 -11.19 8.26
CA MET A 116 -3.54 -11.54 7.31
C MET A 116 -2.98 -12.30 6.10
N ILE A 117 -1.88 -11.83 5.53
CA ILE A 117 -1.23 -12.51 4.40
C ILE A 117 -0.73 -13.91 4.80
N ASN A 118 -0.11 -14.04 5.97
CA ASN A 118 0.35 -15.34 6.47
C ASN A 118 -0.81 -16.33 6.63
N ASP A 119 -1.94 -15.87 7.17
CA ASP A 119 -3.12 -16.71 7.38
C ASP A 119 -3.82 -17.10 6.07
N LEU A 120 -3.86 -16.19 5.09
CA LEU A 120 -4.36 -16.48 3.75
C LEU A 120 -3.46 -17.48 3.00
N ALA A 121 -2.14 -17.29 3.06
CA ALA A 121 -1.18 -18.18 2.40
C ALA A 121 -1.27 -19.62 2.94
N ARG A 122 -1.50 -19.79 4.25
CA ARG A 122 -1.73 -21.12 4.88
C ARG A 122 -2.97 -21.85 4.37
N GLN A 123 -3.93 -21.14 3.83
CA GLN A 123 -5.16 -21.71 3.26
C GLN A 123 -4.97 -22.15 1.80
N ILE A 124 -3.83 -21.83 1.18
CA ILE A 124 -3.52 -22.19 -0.20
C ILE A 124 -2.54 -23.37 -0.16
N PRO A 125 -2.94 -24.56 -0.64
CA PRO A 125 -2.07 -25.74 -0.64
C PRO A 125 -0.73 -25.44 -1.32
N GLU A 126 0.35 -25.90 -0.70
CA GLU A 126 1.72 -25.77 -1.24
C GLU A 126 2.19 -24.34 -1.53
N PHE A 127 1.60 -23.32 -0.90
CA PHE A 127 2.08 -21.94 -1.07
C PHE A 127 3.57 -21.86 -0.68
N PRO A 128 4.46 -21.42 -1.60
CA PRO A 128 5.89 -21.45 -1.34
C PRO A 128 6.28 -20.52 -0.19
N GLU A 129 6.99 -21.07 0.80
CA GLU A 129 7.41 -20.33 2.00
C GLU A 129 8.29 -19.12 1.66
N VAL A 130 9.17 -19.26 0.66
CA VAL A 130 10.03 -18.17 0.17
C VAL A 130 9.16 -17.02 -0.39
N LEU A 131 8.19 -17.32 -1.23
CA LEU A 131 7.29 -16.31 -1.82
C LEU A 131 6.45 -15.61 -0.77
N LYS A 132 5.96 -16.35 0.23
CA LYS A 132 5.24 -15.79 1.37
C LYS A 132 6.11 -14.80 2.15
N ASN A 133 7.36 -15.18 2.44
CA ASN A 133 8.29 -14.35 3.18
C ASN A 133 8.72 -13.10 2.39
N GLU A 134 8.92 -13.20 1.07
CA GLU A 134 9.17 -12.06 0.18
C GLU A 134 7.99 -11.07 0.20
N LEU A 135 6.76 -11.57 0.09
CA LEU A 135 5.56 -10.74 0.14
C LEU A 135 5.38 -10.06 1.51
N ILE A 136 5.50 -10.83 2.60
CA ILE A 136 5.42 -10.30 3.96
C ILE A 136 6.53 -9.26 4.20
N HIS A 137 7.75 -9.48 3.69
CA HIS A 137 8.82 -8.49 3.80
C HIS A 137 8.44 -7.16 3.14
N CYS A 138 7.82 -7.17 1.96
CA CYS A 138 7.34 -5.94 1.32
C CYS A 138 6.37 -5.18 2.24
N ILE A 139 5.45 -5.89 2.91
CA ILE A 139 4.50 -5.27 3.84
C ILE A 139 5.22 -4.73 5.10
N LEU A 140 6.11 -5.51 5.71
CA LEU A 140 6.82 -5.09 6.92
C LEU A 140 7.77 -3.90 6.70
N SER A 141 8.12 -3.60 5.46
CA SER A 141 9.11 -2.57 5.12
C SER A 141 8.55 -1.42 4.27
N HIS A 142 7.24 -1.38 4.00
CA HIS A 142 6.70 -0.41 3.04
C HIS A 142 6.81 1.06 3.49
N HIS A 143 6.83 1.37 4.77
CA HIS A 143 7.13 2.73 5.25
C HIS A 143 8.62 3.11 5.14
N GLY A 144 9.51 2.16 4.83
CA GLY A 144 10.93 2.38 4.51
C GLY A 144 11.84 2.54 5.71
N GLU A 145 11.50 3.37 6.67
CA GLU A 145 12.34 3.68 7.83
C GLU A 145 11.74 3.15 9.14
N LEU A 146 12.63 2.77 10.08
CA LEU A 146 12.21 2.29 11.40
C LEU A 146 11.45 3.38 12.19
N GLU A 147 11.82 4.63 11.98
CA GLU A 147 11.20 5.81 12.60
C GLU A 147 9.74 6.01 12.15
N TYR A 148 9.37 5.47 10.97
CA TYR A 148 8.00 5.51 10.44
C TYR A 148 7.20 4.26 10.78
N GLY A 149 7.72 3.41 11.67
CA GLY A 149 7.04 2.22 12.17
C GLY A 149 7.30 0.94 11.37
N SER A 150 8.11 0.95 10.31
CA SER A 150 8.53 -0.28 9.64
C SER A 150 9.44 -1.10 10.55
N PRO A 151 9.10 -2.36 10.89
CA PRO A 151 9.99 -3.21 11.69
C PRO A 151 11.24 -3.67 10.92
N LYS A 152 11.28 -3.47 9.59
CA LYS A 152 12.40 -3.77 8.71
C LYS A 152 12.57 -2.68 7.66
N LYS A 153 13.81 -2.40 7.25
CA LYS A 153 14.09 -1.61 6.05
C LYS A 153 13.93 -2.48 4.79
N PRO A 154 13.55 -1.88 3.65
CA PRO A 154 13.42 -2.60 2.39
C PRO A 154 14.72 -3.30 1.98
N ALA A 155 14.68 -4.62 1.75
CA ALA A 155 15.81 -5.45 1.33
C ALA A 155 15.60 -6.07 -0.07
N LEU A 156 14.37 -6.03 -0.61
CA LEU A 156 14.04 -6.43 -1.96
C LEU A 156 13.84 -5.19 -2.84
N VAL A 157 14.13 -5.30 -4.13
CA VAL A 157 13.89 -4.19 -5.07
C VAL A 157 12.41 -3.84 -5.14
N GLU A 158 11.52 -4.82 -5.03
CA GLU A 158 10.08 -4.63 -4.96
C GLU A 158 9.65 -3.87 -3.69
N ALA A 159 10.28 -4.16 -2.56
CA ALA A 159 10.01 -3.46 -1.31
C ALA A 159 10.48 -1.99 -1.37
N VAL A 160 11.61 -1.72 -2.02
CA VAL A 160 12.09 -0.35 -2.29
C VAL A 160 11.11 0.39 -3.21
N ALA A 161 10.68 -0.25 -4.30
CA ALA A 161 9.74 0.33 -5.25
C ALA A 161 8.38 0.63 -4.59
N LEU A 162 7.87 -0.30 -3.75
CA LEU A 162 6.63 -0.11 -3.00
C LEU A 162 6.73 1.09 -2.05
N ASN A 163 7.78 1.19 -1.26
CA ASN A 163 8.00 2.32 -0.36
C ASN A 163 8.03 3.67 -1.10
N LEU A 164 8.72 3.74 -2.24
CA LEU A 164 8.77 4.95 -3.05
C LEU A 164 7.40 5.30 -3.64
N ALA A 165 6.64 4.31 -4.10
CA ALA A 165 5.30 4.51 -4.65
C ALA A 165 4.32 5.00 -3.58
N ASP A 166 4.29 4.36 -2.42
CA ASP A 166 3.46 4.72 -1.27
C ASP A 166 3.73 6.15 -0.81
N ASN A 167 4.99 6.49 -0.55
CA ASN A 167 5.40 7.84 -0.15
C ASN A 167 5.07 8.89 -1.23
N THR A 168 5.19 8.53 -2.52
CA THR A 168 4.85 9.43 -3.62
C THR A 168 3.36 9.72 -3.64
N ASP A 169 2.51 8.70 -3.59
CA ASP A 169 1.05 8.85 -3.60
C ASP A 169 0.58 9.70 -2.41
N ALA A 170 1.01 9.37 -1.20
CA ALA A 170 0.66 10.10 0.02
C ALA A 170 1.04 11.59 -0.03
N ARG A 171 2.23 11.91 -0.56
CA ARG A 171 2.70 13.30 -0.70
C ARG A 171 1.96 14.06 -1.79
N MET A 172 1.70 13.43 -2.92
CA MET A 172 0.96 14.06 -4.03
C MET A 172 -0.47 14.35 -3.64
N GLU A 173 -1.13 13.42 -2.93
CA GLU A 173 -2.49 13.66 -2.42
C GLU A 173 -2.51 14.80 -1.40
N THR A 174 -1.57 14.85 -0.46
CA THR A 174 -1.46 15.97 0.48
C THR A 174 -1.34 17.33 -0.24
N ILE A 175 -0.54 17.41 -1.32
CA ILE A 175 -0.44 18.65 -2.13
C ILE A 175 -1.78 18.95 -2.81
N THR A 176 -2.46 17.93 -3.34
CA THR A 176 -3.75 18.07 -4.00
C THR A 176 -4.80 18.63 -3.03
N GLU A 177 -4.87 18.09 -1.81
CA GLU A 177 -5.75 18.60 -0.76
C GLU A 177 -5.43 20.04 -0.36
N ILE A 178 -4.13 20.37 -0.17
CA ILE A 178 -3.69 21.75 0.14
C ILE A 178 -4.10 22.70 -0.97
N PHE A 179 -3.97 22.30 -2.24
CA PHE A 179 -4.36 23.09 -3.37
C PHE A 179 -5.88 23.26 -3.42
N ALA A 180 -6.63 22.21 -3.18
CA ALA A 180 -8.09 22.26 -3.14
C ALA A 180 -8.63 23.18 -2.04
N ALA A 181 -8.02 23.12 -0.84
CA ALA A 181 -8.40 23.97 0.29
C ALA A 181 -8.06 25.46 0.10
N ASN A 182 -7.09 25.78 -0.76
CA ASN A 182 -6.59 27.14 -0.98
C ASN A 182 -6.86 27.67 -2.40
N LYS A 183 -8.01 27.36 -2.99
CA LYS A 183 -8.37 27.75 -4.38
C LYS A 183 -8.22 29.24 -4.70
N SER A 184 -8.43 30.11 -3.70
CA SER A 184 -8.34 31.58 -3.85
C SER A 184 -6.91 32.11 -3.85
N LYS A 185 -5.94 31.35 -3.35
CA LYS A 185 -4.53 31.76 -3.30
C LYS A 185 -3.84 31.29 -4.60
N LYS A 186 -3.37 32.25 -5.41
CA LYS A 186 -2.76 31.97 -6.71
C LYS A 186 -1.27 31.63 -6.65
N GLU A 187 -0.56 32.06 -5.62
CA GLU A 187 0.90 31.96 -5.53
C GLU A 187 1.31 31.10 -4.32
N TRP A 188 1.84 31.76 -3.30
CA TRP A 188 2.35 31.10 -2.11
C TRP A 188 1.22 30.65 -1.18
N LEU A 189 1.26 29.38 -0.79
CA LEU A 189 0.26 28.76 0.08
C LEU A 189 0.67 28.78 1.57
N GLY A 190 1.94 29.07 1.84
CA GLY A 190 2.52 29.08 3.16
C GLY A 190 3.36 27.85 3.47
N TYR A 191 3.92 27.82 4.68
CA TYR A 191 4.77 26.74 5.15
C TYR A 191 3.92 25.49 5.43
N ASN A 192 4.38 24.35 4.92
CA ASN A 192 3.82 23.05 5.22
C ASN A 192 4.85 22.18 5.93
N LYS A 193 4.46 21.61 7.08
CA LYS A 193 5.36 20.84 7.94
C LYS A 193 5.81 19.52 7.32
N LEU A 194 4.95 18.84 6.53
CA LEU A 194 5.28 17.58 5.87
C LEU A 194 6.39 17.74 4.82
N PHE A 195 6.39 18.90 4.14
CA PHE A 195 7.37 19.21 3.09
C PHE A 195 8.54 20.05 3.62
N GLU A 196 8.46 20.51 4.87
CA GLU A 196 9.44 21.43 5.48
C GLU A 196 9.74 22.64 4.59
N SER A 197 8.75 23.11 3.85
CA SER A 197 8.90 24.13 2.81
C SER A 197 7.64 24.99 2.69
N ASN A 198 7.83 26.21 2.17
CA ASN A 198 6.72 27.00 1.66
C ASN A 198 6.31 26.49 0.29
N LEU A 199 5.04 26.09 0.16
CA LEU A 199 4.50 25.61 -1.09
C LEU A 199 4.01 26.76 -1.98
N ARG A 200 4.19 26.62 -3.29
CA ARG A 200 3.75 27.57 -4.30
C ARG A 200 3.10 26.85 -5.47
N ARG A 201 2.05 27.43 -6.03
CA ARG A 201 1.53 27.00 -7.33
C ARG A 201 2.45 27.47 -8.45
N THR A 202 2.55 26.68 -9.50
CA THR A 202 3.16 27.13 -10.77
C THR A 202 2.22 28.13 -11.44
N ASP A 203 2.81 29.13 -12.12
CA ASP A 203 2.03 30.08 -12.89
C ASP A 203 1.42 29.37 -14.11
N GLU A 204 0.16 29.72 -14.42
CA GLU A 204 -0.42 29.36 -15.71
C GLU A 204 0.24 30.25 -16.79
N VAL A 205 0.92 29.62 -17.75
CA VAL A 205 1.59 30.29 -18.87
C VAL A 205 0.61 30.39 -20.04
#